data_4ce9394cf3b6d0f446b1b8e31581dfe5
#
_entry.id   4ce9394cf3b6d0f446b1b8e31581dfe5
#
_cell.length_a   1.000
_cell.length_b   1.000
_cell.length_c   1.000
_cell.angle_alpha   90.00
_cell.angle_beta   90.00
_cell.angle_gamma   90.00
#
_symmetry.space_group_name_H-M   'P 1'
#
loop_
_entity.id
_entity.type
_entity.pdbx_description
1 polymer ?
#
loop_
_entity_poly.entity_id
_entity_poly.type
_entity_poly.pdbx_seq_one_letter_code
_entity_poly.pdbx_strand_id
1 'polypeptide(L)' 'MLDDLPEKQSKVIRLAFFGGFSQTEISDMLDLPLGTVKGRMRLGLEKVRGGLEEVPS' A
#
# COMPACT_ATOMS: atom_id res chain seq x y z
N MET A 1 10.22 3.62 -6.28
CA MET A 1 8.78 3.69 -6.54
C MET A 1 7.96 3.92 -5.29
N LEU A 2 8.21 3.14 -4.25
CA LEU A 2 7.49 3.39 -3.01
C LEU A 2 7.80 4.74 -2.41
N ASP A 3 8.94 5.30 -2.74
CA ASP A 3 9.33 6.60 -2.24
C ASP A 3 8.45 7.73 -2.81
N ASP A 4 7.79 7.47 -3.93
CA ASP A 4 6.90 8.47 -4.54
C ASP A 4 5.51 8.45 -3.92
N LEU A 5 5.23 7.50 -3.03
CA LEU A 5 3.92 7.38 -2.42
C LEU A 5 3.85 8.19 -1.14
N PRO A 6 2.65 8.68 -0.77
CA PRO A 6 2.46 9.24 0.55
C PRO A 6 2.89 8.24 1.60
N GLU A 7 3.47 8.74 2.67
CA GLU A 7 3.99 7.87 3.71
C GLU A 7 2.97 6.86 4.22
N LYS A 8 1.72 7.29 4.35
CA LYS A 8 0.69 6.39 4.87
C LYS A 8 0.42 5.22 3.94
N GLN A 9 0.38 5.47 2.64
CA GLN A 9 0.18 4.41 1.67
C GLN A 9 1.39 3.51 1.59
N SER A 10 2.57 4.10 1.60
CA SER A 10 3.81 3.36 1.55
C SER A 10 3.94 2.43 2.75
N LYS A 11 3.56 2.90 3.94
CA LYS A 11 3.65 2.10 5.15
C LYS A 11 2.76 0.87 5.07
N VAL A 12 1.54 1.04 4.59
CA VAL A 12 0.60 -0.08 4.45
C VAL A 12 1.16 -1.10 3.49
N ILE A 13 1.68 -0.65 2.34
CA ILE A 13 2.22 -1.55 1.34
C ILE A 13 3.44 -2.29 1.88
N ARG A 14 4.31 -1.60 2.58
CA ARG A 14 5.50 -2.24 3.14
C ARG A 14 5.15 -3.32 4.14
N LEU A 15 4.17 -3.07 4.99
CA LEU A 15 3.74 -4.06 5.95
C LEU A 15 3.15 -5.27 5.26
N ALA A 16 2.40 -5.06 4.18
CA ALA A 16 1.78 -6.17 3.46
C ALA A 16 2.80 -7.01 2.71
N PHE A 17 3.73 -6.36 2.01
CA PHE A 17 4.64 -7.08 1.11
C PHE A 17 5.96 -7.43 1.74
N PHE A 18 6.49 -6.59 2.60
CA PHE A 18 7.78 -6.87 3.22
C PHE A 18 7.63 -7.49 4.60
N GLY A 19 6.57 -7.11 5.32
CA GLY A 19 6.32 -7.67 6.64
C GLY A 19 5.51 -8.94 6.63
N GLY A 20 4.81 -9.21 5.52
CA GLY A 20 3.98 -10.41 5.42
C GLY A 20 2.70 -10.34 6.24
N PHE A 21 2.24 -9.15 6.59
CA PHE A 21 1.02 -8.99 7.38
C PHE A 21 -0.20 -8.91 6.49
N SER A 22 -1.31 -9.47 6.97
CA SER A 22 -2.58 -9.35 6.26
C SER A 22 -3.16 -7.95 6.46
N GLN A 23 -4.15 -7.58 5.65
CA GLN A 23 -4.81 -6.28 5.79
C GLN A 23 -5.46 -6.14 7.16
N THR A 24 -6.05 -7.21 7.66
CA THR A 24 -6.65 -7.20 9.00
C THR A 24 -5.61 -6.94 10.06
N GLU A 25 -4.45 -7.59 9.94
CA GLU A 25 -3.37 -7.38 10.89
C GLU A 25 -2.84 -5.95 10.82
N ILE A 26 -2.71 -5.42 9.61
CA ILE A 26 -2.25 -4.04 9.44
C ILE A 26 -3.26 -3.06 10.05
N SER A 27 -4.54 -3.34 9.86
CA SER A 27 -5.60 -2.54 10.46
C SER A 27 -5.44 -2.46 11.97
N ASP A 28 -5.18 -3.60 12.60
CA ASP A 28 -4.95 -3.65 14.04
C ASP A 28 -3.67 -2.92 14.45
N MET A 29 -2.60 -3.15 13.72
CA MET A 29 -1.31 -2.58 14.06
C MET A 29 -1.30 -1.06 13.97
N LEU A 30 -1.98 -0.52 12.98
CA LEU A 30 -2.03 0.91 12.74
C LEU A 30 -3.25 1.58 13.35
N ASP A 31 -4.13 0.80 13.99
CA ASP A 31 -5.36 1.30 14.58
C ASP A 31 -6.19 2.07 13.55
N LEU A 32 -6.37 1.46 12.40
CA LEU A 32 -7.14 2.03 11.29
C LEU A 32 -8.28 1.10 10.93
N PRO A 33 -9.40 1.66 10.45
CA PRO A 33 -10.47 0.81 9.91
C PRO A 33 -9.94 -0.02 8.74
N LEU A 34 -10.44 -1.25 8.65
CA LEU A 34 -10.01 -2.15 7.58
C LEU A 34 -10.25 -1.54 6.19
N GLY A 35 -11.38 -0.85 6.01
CA GLY A 35 -11.66 -0.20 4.73
C GLY A 35 -10.63 0.85 4.38
N THR A 36 -10.10 1.55 5.38
CA THR A 36 -9.04 2.54 5.16
C THR A 36 -7.76 1.85 4.70
N VAL A 37 -7.41 0.73 5.34
CA VAL A 37 -6.22 -0.03 4.96
C VAL A 37 -6.35 -0.52 3.52
N LYS A 38 -7.50 -1.08 3.19
CA LYS A 38 -7.75 -1.55 1.83
C LYS A 38 -7.66 -0.43 0.81
N GLY A 39 -8.24 0.73 1.13
CA GLY A 39 -8.21 1.87 0.23
C GLY A 39 -6.80 2.39 0.01
N ARG A 40 -6.03 2.51 1.08
CA ARG A 40 -4.64 2.97 0.97
C ARG A 40 -3.80 2.01 0.17
N MET A 41 -3.98 0.72 0.39
CA MET A 41 -3.25 -0.30 -0.35
C MET A 41 -3.60 -0.23 -1.83
N ARG A 42 -4.88 -0.10 -2.13
CA ARG A 42 -5.33 -0.01 -3.52
C ARG A 42 -4.74 1.22 -4.21
N LEU A 43 -4.81 2.38 -3.56
CA LEU A 43 -4.28 3.60 -4.14
C LEU A 43 -2.78 3.53 -4.35
N GLY A 44 -2.07 2.97 -3.37
CA GLY A 44 -0.64 2.81 -3.50
C GLY A 44 -0.26 1.87 -4.62
N LEU A 45 -0.96 0.76 -4.74
CA LEU A 45 -0.70 -0.20 -5.81
C LEU A 45 -1.03 0.37 -7.18
N GLU A 46 -2.08 1.17 -7.26
CA GLU A 46 -2.43 1.82 -8.52
C GLU A 46 -1.31 2.76 -8.97
N LYS A 47 -0.72 3.50 -8.05
CA LYS A 47 0.39 4.38 -8.39
C LYS A 47 1.61 3.60 -8.86
N VAL A 48 1.93 2.53 -8.17
CA VAL A 48 3.05 1.69 -8.56
C VAL A 48 2.77 1.06 -9.91
N ARG A 49 1.55 0.57 -10.09
CA ARG A 49 1.18 -0.05 -11.36
C ARG A 49 1.21 0.98 -12.50
N GLY A 50 0.71 2.20 -12.24
CA GLY A 50 0.76 3.25 -13.24
C GLY A 50 2.17 3.57 -13.66
N GLY A 51 3.09 3.61 -12.69
CA GLY A 51 4.49 3.82 -13.00
C GLY A 51 5.07 2.70 -13.84
N LEU A 52 4.66 1.47 -13.56
CA LEU A 52 5.13 0.32 -14.35
C LEU A 52 4.52 0.34 -15.74
N GLU A 53 3.30 0.78 -15.85
CA GLU A 53 2.62 0.84 -17.15
C GLU A 53 3.18 1.93 -18.04
N GLU A 54 3.79 2.94 -17.44
CA GLU A 54 4.44 3.98 -18.21
C GLU A 54 5.71 3.47 -18.87
N VAL A 55 6.27 2.42 -18.34
CA VAL A 55 7.41 1.79 -18.99
C VAL A 55 6.89 1.23 -20.32
N PRO A 56 7.55 1.57 -21.41
CA PRO A 56 7.08 1.11 -22.70
C PRO A 56 6.87 -0.37 -22.70
N SER A 57 5.69 -0.73 -22.95
CA SER A 57 5.33 -2.13 -23.01
C SER A 57 5.40 -2.57 -24.46
#